data_4d6e6a491d47020eb8a096902c35ffa9
#
_entry.id   4d6e6a491d47020eb8a096902c35ffa9
#
_cell.length_a   1.000
_cell.length_b   1.000
_cell.length_c   1.000
_cell.angle_alpha   90.00
_cell.angle_beta   90.00
_cell.angle_gamma   90.00
#
_symmetry.space_group_name_H-M   'P 1'
#
loop_
_entity.id
_entity.type
_entity.pdbx_description
1 polymer ?
#
loop_
_entity_poly.entity_id
_entity_poly.type
_entity_poly.pdbx_seq_one_letter_code
_entity_poly.pdbx_strand_id
1 'polypeptide(L)'
;FFFDVETKDIRKWDQRIKVINYLRKMRKNPKIRVRLLMTTGCIEYWLMLHFKMFAPSILTETDKKRMLAEVVAVEPTYEKGDYASTARIAERYPTAIKNAEKTLRNLISDGLPGLEDTDDRNRWLCTTCKTFSTVNEAISFLEGLER
;
A
#
# COMPACT_ATOMS: atom_id res chain seq x y z
N PHE A 1 -10.63 1.31 2.35
CA PHE A 1 -10.19 2.39 1.47
C PHE A 1 -8.83 2.05 0.89
N PHE A 2 -8.76 1.88 -0.41
CA PHE A 2 -7.50 1.66 -1.12
C PHE A 2 -7.22 2.82 -2.08
N PHE A 3 -6.00 3.36 -2.07
CA PHE A 3 -5.59 4.38 -3.02
C PHE A 3 -4.07 4.46 -3.19
N ASP A 4 -3.64 4.91 -4.36
CA ASP A 4 -2.25 5.22 -4.64
C ASP A 4 -1.89 6.60 -4.04
N VAL A 5 -0.74 6.66 -3.38
CA VAL A 5 -0.18 7.91 -2.85
C VAL A 5 0.77 8.49 -3.88
N GLU A 6 0.44 9.66 -4.39
CA GLU A 6 1.23 10.38 -5.39
C GLU A 6 1.67 11.75 -4.87
N THR A 7 2.60 12.40 -5.55
CA THR A 7 3.09 13.73 -5.17
C THR A 7 1.97 14.78 -5.07
N LYS A 8 0.94 14.66 -5.91
CA LYS A 8 -0.26 15.52 -5.86
C LYS A 8 -1.08 15.36 -4.58
N ASP A 9 -0.88 14.27 -3.84
CA ASP A 9 -1.67 13.92 -2.67
C ASP A 9 -1.12 14.47 -1.37
N ILE A 10 0.14 14.94 -1.37
CA ILE A 10 0.81 15.50 -0.18
C ILE A 10 -0.04 16.57 0.52
N ARG A 11 -0.73 17.41 -0.26
CA ARG A 11 -1.57 18.50 0.26
C ARG A 11 -3.03 18.14 0.47
N LYS A 12 -3.42 16.87 0.24
CA LYS A 12 -4.82 16.43 0.26
C LYS A 12 -5.21 15.66 1.51
N TRP A 13 -4.29 15.47 2.45
CA TRP A 13 -4.58 14.70 3.66
C TRP A 13 -5.81 15.22 4.40
N ASP A 14 -5.92 16.53 4.61
CA ASP A 14 -7.03 17.13 5.37
C ASP A 14 -8.40 16.92 4.68
N GLN A 15 -8.42 16.80 3.36
CA GLN A 15 -9.63 16.45 2.62
C GLN A 15 -9.95 14.96 2.77
N ARG A 16 -8.94 14.09 2.69
CA ARG A 16 -9.09 12.65 2.81
C ARG A 16 -9.56 12.23 4.19
N ILE A 17 -8.96 12.76 5.25
CA ILE A 17 -9.35 12.42 6.62
C ILE A 17 -10.79 12.84 6.94
N LYS A 18 -11.30 13.91 6.32
CA LYS A 18 -12.73 14.29 6.45
C LYS A 18 -13.65 13.21 5.89
N VAL A 19 -13.33 12.67 4.70
CA VAL A 19 -14.11 11.59 4.08
C VAL A 19 -14.03 10.31 4.92
N ILE A 20 -12.84 9.95 5.41
CA ILE A 20 -12.63 8.80 6.26
C ILE A 20 -13.43 8.91 7.56
N ASN A 21 -13.39 10.07 8.21
CA ASN A 21 -14.13 10.31 9.44
C ASN A 21 -15.65 10.31 9.20
N TYR A 22 -16.10 10.79 8.05
CA TYR A 22 -17.52 10.68 7.66
C TYR A 22 -17.93 9.21 7.53
N LEU A 23 -17.15 8.37 6.86
CA LEU A 23 -17.43 6.93 6.76
C LEU A 23 -17.38 6.21 8.11
N ARG A 24 -16.44 6.60 8.98
CA ARG A 24 -16.37 6.08 10.36
C ARG A 24 -17.65 6.39 11.16
N LYS A 25 -18.26 7.56 10.93
CA LYS A 25 -19.52 7.95 11.55
C LYS A 25 -20.73 7.20 10.98
N MET A 26 -20.71 6.90 9.70
CA MET A 26 -21.82 6.20 9.02
C MET A 26 -21.92 4.71 9.37
N ARG A 27 -20.87 4.11 9.90
CA ARG A 27 -20.89 2.69 10.25
C ARG A 27 -21.98 2.40 11.28
N LYS A 28 -22.84 1.41 10.97
CA LYS A 28 -23.92 0.99 11.87
C LYS A 28 -23.44 0.25 13.13
N ASN A 29 -22.25 -0.36 13.06
CA ASN A 29 -21.65 -1.10 14.15
C ASN A 29 -20.25 -0.52 14.45
N PRO A 30 -19.96 -0.09 15.69
CA PRO A 30 -18.65 0.46 16.07
C PRO A 30 -17.50 -0.55 15.92
N LYS A 31 -17.79 -1.85 15.85
CA LYS A 31 -16.79 -2.91 15.58
C LYS A 31 -16.32 -2.92 14.13
N ILE A 32 -17.09 -2.34 13.17
CA ILE A 32 -16.66 -2.20 11.78
C ILE A 32 -15.49 -1.21 11.74
N ARG A 33 -14.34 -1.68 11.31
CA ARG A 33 -13.14 -0.85 11.14
C ARG A 33 -13.10 -0.28 9.73
N VAL A 34 -12.79 1.01 9.62
CA VAL A 34 -12.49 1.66 8.34
C VAL A 34 -10.98 1.80 8.27
N ARG A 35 -10.34 1.02 7.41
CA ARG A 35 -8.88 1.03 7.21
C ARG A 35 -8.49 1.78 5.96
N LEU A 36 -7.32 2.40 6.00
CA LEU A 36 -6.67 2.98 4.84
C LEU A 36 -5.59 2.02 4.35
N LEU A 37 -5.77 1.55 3.13
CA LEU A 37 -4.78 0.76 2.43
C LEU A 37 -4.15 1.64 1.36
N MET A 38 -2.86 1.80 1.43
CA MET A 38 -2.12 2.73 0.58
C MET A 38 -0.92 2.04 -0.05
N THR A 39 -0.59 2.44 -1.26
CA THR A 39 0.67 2.11 -1.90
C THR A 39 1.24 3.34 -2.59
N THR A 40 2.55 3.49 -2.62
CA THR A 40 3.17 4.63 -3.28
C THR A 40 3.15 4.46 -4.79
N GLY A 41 2.67 5.47 -5.48
CA GLY A 41 2.76 5.64 -6.93
C GLY A 41 1.85 4.73 -7.74
N CYS A 42 1.92 3.41 -7.56
CA CYS A 42 1.15 2.45 -8.35
C CYS A 42 1.09 1.08 -7.70
N ILE A 43 0.08 0.28 -8.07
CA ILE A 43 -0.12 -1.08 -7.55
C ILE A 43 1.04 -2.02 -7.93
N GLU A 44 1.73 -1.75 -9.02
CA GLU A 44 2.87 -2.55 -9.48
C GLU A 44 3.99 -2.59 -8.45
N TYR A 45 4.13 -1.57 -7.61
CA TYR A 45 5.06 -1.61 -6.48
C TYR A 45 4.69 -2.71 -5.48
N TRP A 46 3.40 -2.82 -5.12
CA TRP A 46 2.93 -3.92 -4.27
C TRP A 46 3.18 -5.28 -4.92
N LEU A 47 2.92 -5.42 -6.21
CA LEU A 47 3.17 -6.66 -6.93
C LEU A 47 4.66 -7.04 -6.91
N MET A 48 5.57 -6.08 -7.02
CA MET A 48 7.01 -6.34 -6.92
C MET A 48 7.47 -6.78 -5.55
N LEU A 49 6.79 -6.40 -4.47
CA LEU A 49 7.08 -6.88 -3.12
C LEU A 49 6.89 -8.41 -2.96
N HIS A 50 6.16 -9.06 -3.88
CA HIS A 50 6.05 -10.52 -3.94
C HIS A 50 7.36 -11.20 -4.35
N PHE A 51 8.28 -10.45 -4.95
CA PHE A 51 9.54 -10.99 -5.48
C PHE A 51 10.78 -10.47 -4.75
N LYS A 52 10.79 -9.19 -4.38
CA LYS A 52 11.94 -8.57 -3.71
C LYS A 52 11.53 -7.47 -2.74
N MET A 53 12.33 -7.29 -1.69
CA MET A 53 12.23 -6.14 -0.80
C MET A 53 13.06 -5.00 -1.36
N PHE A 54 12.42 -3.88 -1.68
CA PHE A 54 13.04 -2.65 -2.16
C PHE A 54 12.08 -1.48 -1.96
N ALA A 55 12.60 -0.27 -2.00
CA ALA A 55 11.81 0.95 -1.86
C ALA A 55 12.37 2.05 -2.79
N PRO A 56 12.22 1.89 -4.11
CA PRO A 56 12.69 2.88 -5.07
C PRO A 56 11.81 4.13 -5.00
N SER A 57 12.34 5.27 -5.40
CA SER A 57 11.51 6.46 -5.58
C SER A 57 10.49 6.24 -6.71
N ILE A 58 9.21 6.54 -6.43
CA ILE A 58 8.11 6.41 -7.40
C ILE A 58 7.30 7.71 -7.36
N LEU A 59 7.85 8.75 -7.97
CA LEU A 59 7.29 10.11 -7.92
C LEU A 59 6.76 10.59 -9.27
N THR A 60 7.23 9.98 -10.35
CA THR A 60 6.93 10.41 -11.72
C THR A 60 6.24 9.30 -12.53
N GLU A 61 5.63 9.67 -13.64
CA GLU A 61 5.08 8.68 -14.59
C GLU A 61 6.16 7.76 -15.17
N THR A 62 7.39 8.25 -15.30
CA THR A 62 8.54 7.41 -15.71
C THR A 62 8.85 6.35 -14.66
N ASP A 63 8.78 6.69 -13.38
CA ASP A 63 8.98 5.73 -12.29
C ASP A 63 7.90 4.64 -12.30
N LYS A 64 6.63 5.03 -12.53
CA LYS A 64 5.52 4.06 -12.64
C LYS A 64 5.71 3.12 -13.82
N LYS A 65 6.12 3.65 -14.99
CA LYS A 65 6.44 2.81 -16.16
C LYS A 65 7.58 1.85 -15.88
N ARG A 66 8.59 2.27 -15.12
CA ARG A 66 9.67 1.40 -14.65
C ARG A 66 9.14 0.28 -13.76
N MET A 67 8.23 0.58 -12.81
CA MET A 67 7.62 -0.45 -11.97
C MET A 67 6.84 -1.47 -12.80
N LEU A 68 6.07 -1.02 -13.78
CA LEU A 68 5.37 -1.91 -14.69
C LEU A 68 6.35 -2.82 -15.46
N ALA A 69 7.43 -2.25 -15.99
CA ALA A 69 8.46 -3.02 -16.70
C ALA A 69 9.13 -4.06 -15.79
N GLU A 70 9.37 -3.76 -14.52
CA GLU A 70 9.92 -4.72 -13.56
C GLU A 70 8.94 -5.86 -13.27
N VAL A 71 7.63 -5.60 -13.16
CA VAL A 71 6.62 -6.66 -13.02
C VAL A 71 6.58 -7.55 -14.24
N VAL A 72 6.58 -6.98 -15.45
CA VAL A 72 6.61 -7.74 -16.71
C VAL A 72 7.89 -8.57 -16.85
N ALA A 73 9.01 -8.10 -16.32
CA ALA A 73 10.26 -8.86 -16.34
C ALA A 73 10.22 -10.14 -15.48
N VAL A 74 9.42 -10.16 -14.40
CA VAL A 74 9.28 -11.33 -13.51
C VAL A 74 8.02 -12.14 -13.79
N GLU A 75 7.00 -11.55 -14.39
CA GLU A 75 5.77 -12.18 -14.86
C GLU A 75 5.47 -11.68 -16.29
N PRO A 76 6.06 -12.29 -17.33
CA PRO A 76 5.97 -11.79 -18.71
C PRO A 76 4.56 -11.71 -19.29
N THR A 77 3.60 -12.42 -18.70
CA THR A 77 2.20 -12.41 -19.12
C THR A 77 1.37 -11.38 -18.36
N TYR A 78 1.99 -10.56 -17.48
CA TYR A 78 1.28 -9.56 -16.72
C TYR A 78 0.72 -8.46 -17.61
N GLU A 79 -0.59 -8.28 -17.51
CA GLU A 79 -1.31 -7.12 -18.02
C GLU A 79 -2.12 -6.49 -16.87
N LYS A 80 -2.17 -5.15 -16.86
CA LYS A 80 -2.91 -4.43 -15.82
C LYS A 80 -4.40 -4.76 -15.89
N GLY A 81 -4.93 -5.32 -14.80
CA GLY A 81 -6.32 -5.77 -14.72
C GLY A 81 -6.54 -7.23 -15.13
N ASP A 82 -5.50 -7.94 -15.60
CA ASP A 82 -5.62 -9.37 -15.84
C ASP A 82 -5.61 -10.17 -14.54
N TYR A 83 -6.67 -10.94 -14.34
CA TYR A 83 -6.85 -11.76 -13.14
C TYR A 83 -5.83 -12.90 -13.05
N ALA A 84 -5.57 -13.59 -14.17
CA ALA A 84 -4.76 -14.81 -14.14
C ALA A 84 -3.28 -14.52 -13.79
N SER A 85 -2.68 -13.50 -14.39
CA SER A 85 -1.30 -13.11 -14.08
C SER A 85 -1.20 -12.51 -12.66
N THR A 86 -2.19 -11.72 -12.25
CA THR A 86 -2.25 -11.18 -10.88
C THR A 86 -2.37 -12.30 -9.84
N ALA A 87 -3.20 -13.33 -10.10
CA ALA A 87 -3.35 -14.48 -9.20
C ALA A 87 -2.03 -15.26 -9.04
N ARG A 88 -1.29 -15.48 -10.12
CA ARG A 88 0.04 -16.15 -10.05
C ARG A 88 1.04 -15.36 -9.20
N ILE A 89 1.07 -14.04 -9.35
CA ILE A 89 1.90 -13.19 -8.50
C ILE A 89 1.46 -13.32 -7.04
N ALA A 90 0.15 -13.29 -6.79
CA ALA A 90 -0.44 -13.31 -5.46
C ALA A 90 -0.14 -14.61 -4.67
N GLU A 91 0.19 -15.74 -5.32
CA GLU A 91 0.63 -16.96 -4.64
C GLU A 91 1.84 -16.72 -3.71
N ARG A 92 2.62 -15.68 -3.96
CA ARG A 92 3.77 -15.27 -3.16
C ARG A 92 3.43 -14.26 -2.05
N TYR A 93 2.16 -14.07 -1.70
CA TYR A 93 1.73 -13.06 -0.73
C TYR A 93 2.46 -13.13 0.63
N PRO A 94 2.89 -14.29 1.17
CA PRO A 94 3.63 -14.31 2.43
C PRO A 94 4.98 -13.57 2.33
N THR A 95 5.61 -13.60 1.15
CA THR A 95 6.83 -12.83 0.86
C THR A 95 6.52 -11.34 0.78
N ALA A 96 5.42 -10.97 0.11
CA ALA A 96 5.00 -9.58 0.00
C ALA A 96 4.69 -8.96 1.36
N ILE A 97 4.01 -9.68 2.25
CA ILE A 97 3.75 -9.25 3.63
C ILE A 97 5.06 -8.91 4.34
N LYS A 98 6.02 -9.85 4.38
CA LYS A 98 7.33 -9.65 5.03
C LYS A 98 8.09 -8.46 4.45
N ASN A 99 8.08 -8.32 3.14
CA ASN A 99 8.78 -7.22 2.45
C ASN A 99 8.13 -5.87 2.73
N ALA A 100 6.80 -5.78 2.72
CA ALA A 100 6.07 -4.56 3.05
C ALA A 100 6.31 -4.14 4.51
N GLU A 101 6.21 -5.07 5.46
CA GLU A 101 6.50 -4.80 6.87
C GLU A 101 7.93 -4.31 7.08
N LYS A 102 8.91 -4.93 6.43
CA LYS A 102 10.30 -4.52 6.52
C LYS A 102 10.50 -3.11 5.96
N THR A 103 9.84 -2.80 4.83
CA THR A 103 9.88 -1.45 4.25
C THR A 103 9.31 -0.42 5.23
N LEU A 104 8.15 -0.69 5.84
CA LEU A 104 7.57 0.21 6.84
C LEU A 104 8.46 0.38 8.08
N ARG A 105 9.05 -0.71 8.59
CA ARG A 105 9.99 -0.64 9.73
C ARG A 105 11.21 0.22 9.43
N ASN A 106 11.74 0.16 8.21
CA ASN A 106 12.85 1.01 7.80
C ASN A 106 12.50 2.50 7.84
N LEU A 107 11.22 2.86 7.61
CA LEU A 107 10.76 4.25 7.68
C LEU A 107 10.70 4.83 9.10
N ILE A 108 10.79 4.01 10.15
CA ILE A 108 10.88 4.48 11.54
C ILE A 108 12.09 5.40 11.71
N SER A 109 13.23 5.03 11.14
CA SER A 109 14.44 5.89 11.18
C SER A 109 14.28 7.20 10.41
N ASP A 110 13.35 7.26 9.48
CA ASP A 110 13.00 8.45 8.70
C ASP A 110 11.94 9.33 9.39
N GLY A 111 11.43 8.89 10.54
CA GLY A 111 10.46 9.64 11.34
C GLY A 111 9.01 9.13 11.26
N LEU A 112 8.78 7.92 10.73
CA LEU A 112 7.44 7.31 10.81
C LEU A 112 7.02 7.16 12.29
N PRO A 113 5.85 7.69 12.72
CA PRO A 113 5.46 7.72 14.13
C PRO A 113 5.25 6.35 14.78
N GLY A 114 5.03 5.31 13.97
CA GLY A 114 4.82 3.94 14.44
C GLY A 114 4.30 3.04 13.34
N LEU A 115 4.12 1.76 13.64
CA LEU A 115 3.62 0.77 12.69
C LEU A 115 2.10 0.56 12.78
N GLU A 116 1.50 0.95 13.90
CA GLU A 116 0.06 0.80 14.13
C GLU A 116 -0.76 1.69 13.19
N ASP A 117 -1.94 1.20 12.76
CA ASP A 117 -2.88 1.94 11.89
C ASP A 117 -3.51 3.12 12.65
N THR A 118 -2.76 4.21 12.75
CA THR A 118 -3.18 5.48 13.35
C THR A 118 -3.29 6.59 12.31
N ASP A 119 -4.08 7.61 12.60
CA ASP A 119 -4.21 8.76 11.71
C ASP A 119 -2.89 9.53 11.56
N ASP A 120 -2.05 9.59 12.60
CA ASP A 120 -0.72 10.23 12.55
C ASP A 120 0.23 9.45 11.62
N ARG A 121 0.28 8.12 11.73
CA ARG A 121 1.03 7.29 10.80
C ARG A 121 0.56 7.48 9.36
N ASN A 122 -0.74 7.40 9.14
CA ASN A 122 -1.32 7.49 7.80
C ASN A 122 -1.11 8.88 7.19
N ARG A 123 -1.18 9.94 8.01
CA ARG A 123 -0.82 11.29 7.60
C ARG A 123 0.63 11.37 7.14
N TRP A 124 1.55 10.86 7.96
CA TRP A 124 2.97 10.87 7.65
C TRP A 124 3.26 10.14 6.32
N LEU A 125 2.69 8.95 6.14
CA LEU A 125 2.83 8.16 4.91
C LEU A 125 2.28 8.91 3.67
N CYS A 126 1.15 9.60 3.80
CA CYS A 126 0.56 10.37 2.70
C CYS A 126 1.36 11.62 2.31
N THR A 127 2.11 12.21 3.25
CA THR A 127 2.67 13.56 3.08
C THR A 127 4.18 13.60 2.88
N THR A 128 4.88 12.47 2.99
CA THR A 128 6.36 12.45 2.97
C THR A 128 6.98 11.96 1.67
N CYS A 129 6.18 11.52 0.69
CA CYS A 129 6.68 10.95 -0.57
C CYS A 129 7.64 9.74 -0.41
N LYS A 130 7.64 9.07 0.72
CA LYS A 130 8.40 7.84 0.92
C LYS A 130 7.70 6.66 0.22
N THR A 131 8.48 5.66 -0.16
CA THR A 131 7.95 4.47 -0.83
C THR A 131 7.57 3.41 0.17
N PHE A 132 6.30 2.98 0.13
CA PHE A 132 5.72 2.00 1.04
C PHE A 132 4.47 1.35 0.44
N SER A 133 4.03 0.26 1.06
CA SER A 133 2.69 -0.30 0.86
C SER A 133 2.12 -0.78 2.19
N THR A 134 0.83 -0.56 2.42
CA THR A 134 0.07 -1.10 3.56
C THR A 134 -0.97 -2.14 3.13
N VAL A 135 -0.90 -2.62 1.89
CA VAL A 135 -1.82 -3.65 1.36
C VAL A 135 -1.73 -4.96 2.16
N ASN A 136 -0.56 -5.30 2.69
CA ASN A 136 -0.35 -6.43 3.58
C ASN A 136 -1.27 -6.41 4.81
N GLU A 137 -1.66 -5.25 5.30
CA GLU A 137 -2.55 -5.12 6.48
C GLU A 137 -3.95 -5.68 6.20
N ALA A 138 -4.45 -5.58 4.96
CA ALA A 138 -5.71 -6.20 4.57
C ALA A 138 -5.61 -7.72 4.59
N ILE A 139 -4.52 -8.28 4.07
CA ILE A 139 -4.30 -9.72 4.01
C ILE A 139 -4.18 -10.29 5.42
N SER A 140 -3.34 -9.69 6.26
CA SER A 140 -3.18 -10.09 7.66
C SER A 140 -4.48 -10.00 8.46
N PHE A 141 -5.33 -9.00 8.16
CA PHE A 141 -6.64 -8.90 8.77
C PHE A 141 -7.57 -10.05 8.33
N LEU A 142 -7.61 -10.38 7.04
CA LEU A 142 -8.43 -11.47 6.52
C LEU A 142 -7.99 -12.83 7.07
N GLU A 143 -6.69 -13.10 7.11
CA GLU A 143 -6.15 -14.32 7.73
C GLU A 143 -6.51 -14.44 9.22
N GLY A 144 -6.62 -13.32 9.91
CA GLY A 144 -7.05 -13.27 11.31
C GLY A 144 -8.54 -13.58 11.52
N LEU A 145 -9.37 -13.51 10.46
CA LEU A 145 -10.80 -13.87 10.54
C LEU A 145 -11.05 -15.36 10.39
N GLU A 146 -10.14 -16.10 9.77
CA GLU A 146 -10.24 -17.54 9.50
C GLU A 146 -9.82 -18.40 10.71
N ARG A 147 -9.38 -17.76 11.79
CA ARG A 147 -8.98 -18.41 13.07
C ARG A 147 -10.06 -18.16 14.13
#